data_7cdf57fc02c4b7f959c4a283e4e7e148
#
_entry.id   7cdf57fc02c4b7f959c4a283e4e7e148
#
_cell.length_a   1.000
_cell.length_b   1.000
_cell.length_c   1.000
_cell.angle_alpha   90.00
_cell.angle_beta   90.00
_cell.angle_gamma   90.00
#
_symmetry.space_group_name_H-M   'P 1'
#
loop_
_entity.id
_entity.type
_entity.pdbx_description
1 polymer ?
#
loop_
_entity_poly.entity_id
_entity_poly.type
_entity_poly.pdbx_seq_one_letter_code
_entity_poly.pdbx_strand_id
1 'polypeptide(L)'
;MKTKSDIHILNLNSYEAPRVYEERNQDFVSIGENNDYYQYVIDRYVGSTTNHSILNGVTNFVYGHGIDATDSSQKPDQYAQMKSLIKNKDLFRVVQDFIILGEGAFQITYTTDRKISKITYF
;
A
#
# COMPACT_ATOMS: atom_id res chain seq x y z
N MET A 1 28.89 32.51 37.65
CA MET A 1 28.43 32.42 36.26
C MET A 1 27.23 31.51 36.23
N LYS A 2 25.99 32.02 36.05
CA LYS A 2 24.77 31.20 35.95
C LYS A 2 24.61 30.85 34.51
N THR A 3 24.80 29.57 34.16
CA THR A 3 24.44 29.00 32.84
C THR A 3 22.93 29.01 32.70
N LYS A 4 22.43 29.83 31.78
CA LYS A 4 21.05 29.84 31.37
C LYS A 4 20.85 28.59 30.50
N SER A 5 20.10 27.59 30.98
CA SER A 5 19.70 26.47 30.15
C SER A 5 18.49 26.92 29.32
N ASP A 6 18.66 27.03 28.01
CA ASP A 6 17.58 27.25 27.07
C ASP A 6 16.81 25.94 26.91
N ILE A 7 15.58 25.94 27.39
CA ILE A 7 14.64 24.83 27.17
C ILE A 7 14.00 25.04 25.80
N HIS A 8 14.40 24.25 24.82
CA HIS A 8 13.71 24.19 23.52
C HIS A 8 12.48 23.30 23.65
N ILE A 9 11.30 23.92 23.65
CA ILE A 9 10.04 23.20 23.57
C ILE A 9 9.84 22.86 22.09
N LEU A 10 10.07 21.61 21.71
CA LEU A 10 9.66 21.06 20.42
C LEU A 10 8.13 20.88 20.46
N ASN A 11 7.42 21.77 19.80
CA ASN A 11 6.00 21.62 19.57
C ASN A 11 5.83 20.53 18.50
N LEU A 12 5.60 19.28 18.93
CA LEU A 12 5.18 18.20 18.05
C LEU A 12 3.77 18.55 17.61
N ASN A 13 3.64 19.08 16.38
CA ASN A 13 2.34 19.36 15.79
C ASN A 13 1.43 18.14 15.99
N SER A 14 0.28 18.37 16.60
CA SER A 14 -0.75 17.35 16.72
C SER A 14 -1.09 16.83 15.33
N TYR A 15 -1.08 15.51 15.17
CA TYR A 15 -1.56 14.89 13.94
C TYR A 15 -3.02 15.30 13.68
N GLU A 16 -3.23 16.03 12.62
CA GLU A 16 -4.57 16.27 12.10
C GLU A 16 -4.90 15.15 11.11
N ALA A 17 -5.95 14.41 11.41
CA ALA A 17 -6.44 13.40 10.47
C ALA A 17 -6.92 14.10 9.18
N PRO A 18 -6.61 13.54 8.01
CA PRO A 18 -7.10 14.09 6.74
C PRO A 18 -8.63 14.16 6.76
N ARG A 19 -9.16 15.31 6.37
CA ARG A 19 -10.61 15.53 6.30
C ARG A 19 -11.11 15.12 4.94
N VAL A 20 -12.24 14.43 4.91
CA VAL A 20 -12.98 14.14 3.69
C VAL A 20 -13.82 15.36 3.37
N TYR A 21 -13.67 15.95 2.17
CA TYR A 21 -14.45 17.07 1.69
C TYR A 21 -15.41 16.59 0.63
N GLU A 22 -16.72 16.77 0.88
CA GLU A 22 -17.75 16.58 -0.13
C GLU A 22 -18.01 17.94 -0.82
N GLU A 23 -17.67 18.03 -2.10
CA GLU A 23 -18.03 19.16 -2.92
C GLU A 23 -19.36 18.89 -3.62
N ARG A 24 -20.36 19.74 -3.38
CA ARG A 24 -21.65 19.67 -4.07
C ARG A 24 -21.44 19.87 -5.57
N ASN A 25 -21.98 18.99 -6.40
CA ASN A 25 -21.90 18.93 -7.86
C ASN A 25 -20.61 18.34 -8.45
N GLN A 26 -19.82 17.56 -7.69
CA GLN A 26 -18.75 16.75 -8.23
C GLN A 26 -19.09 15.28 -8.06
N ASP A 27 -18.73 14.45 -9.05
CA ASP A 27 -18.97 13.00 -9.04
C ASP A 27 -17.92 12.24 -8.21
N PHE A 28 -17.07 12.93 -7.47
CA PHE A 28 -16.03 12.35 -6.63
C PHE A 28 -15.90 13.10 -5.29
N VAL A 29 -15.34 12.42 -4.31
CA VAL A 29 -15.02 12.96 -3.00
C VAL A 29 -13.51 13.11 -2.87
N SER A 30 -13.04 14.32 -2.55
CA SER A 30 -11.61 14.56 -2.32
C SER A 30 -11.18 14.01 -0.96
N ILE A 31 -10.04 13.29 -0.93
CA ILE A 31 -9.40 12.81 0.29
C ILE A 31 -8.22 13.73 0.61
N GLY A 32 -8.33 14.50 1.70
CA GLY A 32 -7.42 15.59 2.04
C GLY A 32 -7.77 16.90 1.33
N GLU A 33 -7.04 17.96 1.65
CA GLU A 33 -7.17 19.25 0.99
C GLU A 33 -6.59 19.13 -0.44
N ASN A 34 -7.36 19.40 -1.46
CA ASN A 34 -6.97 19.22 -2.87
C ASN A 34 -6.62 17.77 -3.29
N ASN A 35 -7.20 16.79 -2.63
CA ASN A 35 -6.95 15.35 -2.94
C ASN A 35 -5.49 14.93 -2.76
N ASP A 36 -4.78 15.52 -1.79
CA ASP A 36 -3.35 15.33 -1.56
C ASP A 36 -2.98 14.27 -0.49
N TYR A 37 -3.99 13.57 0.04
CA TYR A 37 -3.78 12.59 1.11
C TYR A 37 -2.74 11.52 0.78
N TYR A 38 -2.79 10.97 -0.43
CA TYR A 38 -1.84 9.93 -0.85
C TYR A 38 -0.41 10.46 -0.93
N GLN A 39 -0.24 11.68 -1.45
CA GLN A 39 1.07 12.32 -1.49
C GLN A 39 1.60 12.55 -0.06
N TYR A 40 0.76 13.00 0.85
CA TYR A 40 1.13 13.16 2.26
C TYR A 40 1.60 11.85 2.88
N VAL A 41 0.90 10.72 2.65
CA VAL A 41 1.29 9.40 3.17
C VAL A 41 2.62 8.94 2.59
N ILE A 42 2.82 9.12 1.27
CA ILE A 42 4.07 8.78 0.58
C ILE A 42 5.23 9.60 1.16
N ASP A 43 5.04 10.90 1.36
CA ASP A 43 6.07 11.77 1.93
C ASP A 43 6.46 11.33 3.36
N ARG A 44 5.50 10.87 4.16
CA ARG A 44 5.76 10.30 5.49
C ARG A 44 6.48 8.96 5.45
N TYR A 45 6.16 8.13 4.47
CA TYR A 45 6.84 6.86 4.26
C TYR A 45 8.29 7.08 3.83
N VAL A 46 8.56 7.99 2.89
CA VAL A 46 9.89 8.29 2.37
C VAL A 46 10.71 9.13 3.36
N GLY A 47 10.09 10.09 4.04
CA GLY A 47 10.76 11.05 4.91
C GLY A 47 11.20 10.53 6.27
N SER A 48 10.72 9.35 6.69
CA SER A 48 11.06 8.74 7.99
C SER A 48 11.67 7.36 7.80
N THR A 49 12.96 7.22 8.09
CA THR A 49 13.67 5.94 8.01
C THR A 49 13.08 4.87 8.93
N THR A 50 12.62 5.26 10.11
CA THR A 50 11.97 4.34 11.06
C THR A 50 10.64 3.86 10.53
N ASN A 51 9.78 4.76 10.05
CA ASN A 51 8.48 4.42 9.47
C ASN A 51 8.66 3.53 8.24
N HIS A 52 9.57 3.90 7.34
CA HIS A 52 9.94 3.11 6.17
C HIS A 52 10.33 1.66 6.54
N SER A 53 11.21 1.50 7.54
CA SER A 53 11.67 0.19 7.98
C SER A 53 10.55 -0.66 8.58
N ILE A 54 9.67 -0.06 9.39
CA ILE A 54 8.53 -0.74 10.01
C ILE A 54 7.54 -1.21 8.93
N LEU A 55 7.14 -0.30 8.02
CA LEU A 55 6.16 -0.64 6.97
C LEU A 55 6.70 -1.69 6.00
N ASN A 56 7.99 -1.64 5.65
CA ASN A 56 8.62 -2.70 4.86
C ASN A 56 8.68 -4.03 5.61
N GLY A 57 8.95 -4.01 6.92
CA GLY A 57 8.89 -5.20 7.76
C GLY A 57 7.49 -5.82 7.77
N VAL A 58 6.46 -5.01 7.96
CA VAL A 58 5.05 -5.45 7.91
C VAL A 58 4.71 -5.99 6.53
N THR A 59 5.11 -5.30 5.45
CA THR A 59 4.88 -5.75 4.07
C THR A 59 5.48 -7.13 3.83
N ASN A 60 6.74 -7.35 4.25
CA ASN A 60 7.38 -8.65 4.13
C ASN A 60 6.66 -9.73 4.94
N PHE A 61 6.16 -9.39 6.12
CA PHE A 61 5.41 -10.31 6.98
C PHE A 61 4.08 -10.73 6.35
N VAL A 62 3.32 -9.77 5.79
CA VAL A 62 2.04 -10.02 5.14
C VAL A 62 2.22 -10.77 3.82
N TYR A 63 3.22 -10.39 3.04
CA TYR A 63 3.54 -11.08 1.78
C TYR A 63 3.99 -12.52 2.00
N GLY A 64 4.79 -12.77 3.05
CA GLY A 64 5.32 -14.09 3.40
C GLY A 64 6.06 -14.77 2.23
N HIS A 65 5.53 -15.92 1.80
CA HIS A 65 6.05 -16.69 0.64
C HIS A 65 5.27 -16.43 -0.66
N GLY A 66 4.40 -15.43 -0.67
CA GLY A 66 3.50 -15.15 -1.80
C GLY A 66 2.24 -16.00 -1.77
N ILE A 67 1.69 -16.29 -2.95
CA ILE A 67 0.47 -17.10 -3.05
C ILE A 67 0.77 -18.54 -2.69
N ASP A 68 0.01 -19.07 -1.74
CA ASP A 68 0.04 -20.48 -1.35
C ASP A 68 -1.39 -21.04 -1.27
N ALA A 69 -1.52 -22.37 -1.35
CA ALA A 69 -2.79 -23.07 -1.23
C ALA A 69 -2.59 -24.34 -0.39
N THR A 70 -3.46 -24.55 0.59
CA THR A 70 -3.41 -25.69 1.50
C THR A 70 -3.58 -27.05 0.80
N ASP A 71 -4.25 -27.05 -0.36
CA ASP A 71 -4.48 -28.23 -1.19
C ASP A 71 -3.54 -28.35 -2.42
N SER A 72 -2.44 -27.59 -2.42
CA SER A 72 -1.48 -27.54 -3.53
C SER A 72 -0.91 -28.92 -3.90
N SER A 73 -0.71 -29.79 -2.93
CA SER A 73 -0.23 -31.17 -3.14
C SER A 73 -1.27 -32.08 -3.80
N GLN A 74 -2.57 -31.79 -3.61
CA GLN A 74 -3.66 -32.57 -4.19
C GLN A 74 -4.04 -32.10 -5.60
N LYS A 75 -3.76 -30.81 -5.90
CA LYS A 75 -4.13 -30.15 -7.16
C LYS A 75 -2.95 -29.38 -7.76
N PRO A 76 -1.84 -30.04 -8.11
CA PRO A 76 -0.61 -29.36 -8.52
C PRO A 76 -0.76 -28.54 -9.80
N ASP A 77 -1.57 -29.00 -10.77
CA ASP A 77 -1.78 -28.29 -12.03
C ASP A 77 -2.55 -26.98 -11.81
N GLN A 78 -3.57 -27.01 -10.96
CA GLN A 78 -4.35 -25.79 -10.65
C GLN A 78 -3.51 -24.79 -9.87
N TYR A 79 -2.67 -25.27 -8.97
CA TYR A 79 -1.72 -24.42 -8.23
C TYR A 79 -0.68 -23.78 -9.15
N ALA A 80 -0.14 -24.54 -10.11
CA ALA A 80 0.76 -24.02 -11.13
C ALA A 80 0.11 -22.95 -12.01
N GLN A 81 -1.15 -23.17 -12.43
CA GLN A 81 -1.92 -22.18 -13.16
C GLN A 81 -2.14 -20.91 -12.36
N MET A 82 -2.52 -21.00 -11.10
CA MET A 82 -2.70 -19.86 -10.21
C MET A 82 -1.40 -19.03 -10.08
N LYS A 83 -0.27 -19.70 -9.88
CA LYS A 83 1.05 -19.02 -9.82
C LYS A 83 1.48 -18.38 -11.12
N SER A 84 1.02 -18.90 -12.27
CA SER A 84 1.35 -18.33 -13.58
C SER A 84 0.59 -17.04 -13.89
N LEU A 85 -0.59 -16.84 -13.28
CA LEU A 85 -1.44 -15.67 -13.52
C LEU A 85 -0.85 -14.38 -12.96
N ILE A 86 -0.20 -14.43 -11.80
CA ILE A 86 0.37 -13.26 -11.15
C ILE A 86 1.82 -13.51 -10.78
N LYS A 87 2.68 -12.54 -11.10
CA LYS A 87 4.09 -12.60 -10.70
C LYS A 87 4.25 -12.19 -9.23
N ASN A 88 5.14 -12.87 -8.51
CA ASN A 88 5.45 -12.56 -7.13
C ASN A 88 5.82 -11.09 -6.91
N LYS A 89 6.53 -10.48 -7.86
CA LYS A 89 6.90 -9.05 -7.80
C LYS A 89 5.68 -8.13 -7.83
N ASP A 90 4.69 -8.44 -8.67
CA ASP A 90 3.47 -7.64 -8.80
C ASP A 90 2.60 -7.80 -7.56
N LEU A 91 2.49 -9.01 -7.03
CA LEU A 91 1.81 -9.27 -5.77
C LEU A 91 2.45 -8.52 -4.60
N PHE A 92 3.78 -8.55 -4.50
CA PHE A 92 4.51 -7.84 -3.46
C PHE A 92 4.21 -6.33 -3.48
N ARG A 93 4.19 -5.72 -4.67
CA ARG A 93 3.89 -4.29 -4.83
C ARG A 93 2.47 -3.94 -4.38
N VAL A 94 1.48 -4.77 -4.74
CA VAL A 94 0.09 -4.54 -4.29
C VAL A 94 -0.02 -4.66 -2.78
N VAL A 95 0.65 -5.64 -2.16
CA VAL A 95 0.70 -5.76 -0.69
C VAL A 95 1.36 -4.53 -0.07
N GLN A 96 2.43 -4.01 -0.67
CA GLN A 96 3.11 -2.81 -0.20
C GLN A 96 2.20 -1.58 -0.26
N ASP A 97 1.50 -1.38 -1.37
CA ASP A 97 0.55 -0.27 -1.52
C ASP A 97 -0.59 -0.39 -0.52
N PHE A 98 -1.12 -1.60 -0.34
CA PHE A 98 -2.17 -1.85 0.64
C PHE A 98 -1.73 -1.51 2.08
N ILE A 99 -0.48 -1.81 2.44
CA ILE A 99 0.06 -1.48 3.78
C ILE A 99 0.33 0.03 3.93
N ILE A 100 0.81 0.70 2.86
CA ILE A 100 1.18 2.12 2.92
C ILE A 100 -0.03 3.02 2.72
N LEU A 101 -0.86 2.74 1.72
CA LEU A 101 -1.94 3.61 1.25
C LEU A 101 -3.32 3.16 1.75
N GLY A 102 -3.45 1.90 2.23
CA GLY A 102 -4.72 1.29 2.61
C GLY A 102 -5.50 0.69 1.45
N GLU A 103 -4.99 0.82 0.22
CA GLU A 103 -5.60 0.28 -0.99
C GLU A 103 -4.54 -0.25 -1.94
N GLY A 104 -4.95 -1.15 -2.85
CA GLY A 104 -4.09 -1.69 -3.89
C GLY A 104 -4.92 -2.12 -5.10
N ALA A 105 -4.34 -2.02 -6.29
CA ALA A 105 -5.05 -2.33 -7.52
C ALA A 105 -4.30 -3.35 -8.38
N PHE A 106 -5.09 -4.19 -9.05
CA PHE A 106 -4.62 -5.12 -10.07
C PHE A 106 -5.20 -4.78 -11.44
N GLN A 107 -4.38 -4.88 -12.45
CA GLN A 107 -4.85 -4.89 -13.83
C GLN A 107 -5.05 -6.32 -14.30
N ILE A 108 -6.26 -6.63 -14.74
CA ILE A 108 -6.62 -7.96 -15.26
C ILE A 108 -6.66 -7.89 -16.79
N THR A 109 -5.84 -8.71 -17.44
CA THR A 109 -5.84 -8.87 -18.90
C THR A 109 -6.58 -10.13 -19.29
N TYR A 110 -7.49 -10.00 -20.25
CA TYR A 110 -8.28 -11.12 -20.77
C TYR A 110 -7.79 -11.55 -22.16
N THR A 111 -7.96 -12.84 -22.46
CA THR A 111 -7.82 -13.37 -23.82
C THR A 111 -9.06 -13.03 -24.66
N THR A 112 -8.98 -13.24 -25.98
CA THR A 112 -10.11 -13.09 -26.91
C THR A 112 -11.31 -13.94 -26.49
N ASP A 113 -11.07 -15.08 -25.86
CA ASP A 113 -12.11 -16.01 -25.36
C ASP A 113 -12.63 -15.61 -23.97
N ARG A 114 -12.35 -14.39 -23.50
CA ARG A 114 -12.73 -13.85 -22.17
C ARG A 114 -12.22 -14.65 -20.97
N LYS A 115 -11.12 -15.39 -21.13
CA LYS A 115 -10.42 -16.02 -20.02
C LYS A 115 -9.35 -15.07 -19.47
N ILE A 116 -9.08 -15.11 -18.16
CA ILE A 116 -8.01 -14.31 -17.56
C ILE A 116 -6.68 -14.84 -18.10
N SER A 117 -5.93 -13.97 -18.76
CA SER A 117 -4.60 -14.26 -19.31
C SER A 117 -3.52 -13.92 -18.28
N LYS A 118 -3.65 -12.80 -17.59
CA LYS A 118 -2.63 -12.30 -16.68
C LYS A 118 -3.22 -11.29 -15.71
N ILE A 119 -2.64 -11.27 -14.51
CA ILE A 119 -2.89 -10.26 -13.48
C ILE A 119 -1.57 -9.55 -13.22
N THR A 120 -1.56 -8.23 -13.30
CA THR A 120 -0.37 -7.41 -13.06
C THR A 120 -0.67 -6.32 -12.06
N TYR A 121 0.37 -5.79 -11.44
CA TYR A 121 0.30 -4.55 -10.68
C TYR A 121 -0.12 -3.40 -11.59
N PHE A 122 -1.01 -2.53 -11.08
CA PHE A 122 -1.50 -1.34 -11.79
C PHE A 122 -0.76 -0.10 -11.32
#